data_f5f32d7576ed4493cbd83d679ebd60af
#
_entry.id   f5f32d7576ed4493cbd83d679ebd60af
#
_cell.length_a   1.000
_cell.length_b   1.000
_cell.length_c   1.000
_cell.angle_alpha   90.00
_cell.angle_beta   90.00
_cell.angle_gamma   90.00
#
_symmetry.space_group_name_H-M   'P 1'
#
loop_
_entity.id
_entity.type
_entity.pdbx_description
1 polymer ?
#
loop_
_entity_poly.entity_id
_entity_poly.type
_entity_poly.pdbx_seq_one_letter_code
_entity_poly.pdbx_strand_id
1 'polypeptide(L)'
;AYKISDALSVGVSADIYTFASFLGEGHVEQKQISAGALGIPAGASIELNGTGTGAGVTASVLYAPLRNEAGKPVVSIGLVYRSQAVLPLRGSLLVNGAKAADASTDLVLPQMVTGAIAVWPVRSLEREWKVEVDVEYVGWSLNRNLDVRLSNGATIPQPQQWKNVAVIALGTEYKWLNPRWLPN
;
A
#
# COMPACT_ATOMS: atom_id res chain seq x y z
N ALA A 1 18.54 2.63 -3.69
CA ALA A 1 18.70 4.09 -3.67
C ALA A 1 20.09 4.45 -4.17
N TYR A 2 20.19 5.56 -4.87
CA TYR A 2 21.44 6.09 -5.41
C TYR A 2 21.69 7.51 -4.86
N LYS A 3 22.87 7.77 -4.33
CA LYS A 3 23.29 9.08 -3.84
C LYS A 3 23.87 9.90 -5.00
N ILE A 4 23.16 10.96 -5.40
CA ILE A 4 23.60 11.86 -6.47
C ILE A 4 24.60 12.88 -5.92
N SER A 5 24.34 13.39 -4.70
CA SER A 5 25.23 14.32 -4.00
C SER A 5 25.08 14.12 -2.49
N ASP A 6 25.83 14.86 -1.68
CA ASP A 6 25.64 14.80 -0.23
C ASP A 6 24.28 15.27 0.24
N ALA A 7 23.60 16.09 -0.56
CA ALA A 7 22.26 16.60 -0.24
C ALA A 7 21.13 15.83 -0.92
N LEU A 8 21.38 15.06 -1.99
CA LEU A 8 20.35 14.49 -2.84
C LEU A 8 20.57 12.99 -3.06
N SER A 9 19.53 12.21 -2.76
CA SER A 9 19.45 10.79 -3.07
C SER A 9 18.16 10.49 -3.80
N VAL A 10 18.18 9.51 -4.69
CA VAL A 10 17.02 9.02 -5.43
C VAL A 10 16.91 7.50 -5.27
N GLY A 11 15.70 6.98 -5.36
CA GLY A 11 15.44 5.56 -5.30
C GLY A 11 14.41 5.15 -6.34
N VAL A 12 14.57 3.95 -6.87
CA VAL A 12 13.58 3.28 -7.71
C VAL A 12 13.54 1.83 -7.29
N SER A 13 12.34 1.25 -7.22
CA SER A 13 12.12 -0.17 -7.00
C SER A 13 10.99 -0.69 -7.89
N ALA A 14 11.04 -1.97 -8.19
CA ALA A 14 9.92 -2.72 -8.73
C ALA A 14 9.19 -3.39 -7.56
N ASP A 15 7.87 -3.26 -7.54
CA ASP A 15 7.01 -3.84 -6.52
C ASP A 15 6.23 -5.00 -7.14
N ILE A 16 6.26 -6.16 -6.51
CA ILE A 16 5.49 -7.33 -6.91
C ILE A 16 4.44 -7.60 -5.84
N TYR A 17 3.18 -7.59 -6.24
CA TYR A 17 2.02 -7.91 -5.41
C TYR A 17 1.49 -9.26 -5.83
N THR A 18 1.39 -10.21 -4.91
CA THR A 18 0.97 -11.56 -5.28
C THR A 18 0.10 -12.20 -4.22
N PHE A 19 -0.95 -12.87 -4.70
CA PHE A 19 -1.72 -13.87 -3.99
C PHE A 19 -1.40 -15.21 -4.65
N ALA A 20 -0.32 -15.86 -4.21
CA ALA A 20 0.15 -17.12 -4.75
C ALA A 20 0.70 -17.99 -3.63
N SER A 21 0.32 -19.26 -3.60
CA SER A 21 0.60 -20.19 -2.48
C SER A 21 2.08 -20.40 -2.16
N PHE A 22 2.98 -20.10 -3.09
CA PHE A 22 4.42 -20.24 -2.88
C PHE A 22 5.06 -19.09 -2.07
N LEU A 23 4.34 -18.00 -1.82
CA LEU A 23 4.82 -16.83 -1.07
C LEU A 23 4.00 -16.54 0.20
N GLY A 24 3.19 -17.48 0.68
CA GLY A 24 2.38 -17.31 1.89
C GLY A 24 0.92 -17.69 1.72
N GLU A 25 -0.01 -17.00 2.40
CA GLU A 25 -1.47 -17.24 2.27
C GLU A 25 -1.97 -16.87 0.88
N GLY A 26 -1.85 -17.79 -0.02
CA GLY A 26 -1.83 -17.60 -1.43
C GLY A 26 -3.15 -17.37 -2.13
N HIS A 27 -4.26 -16.96 -1.49
CA HIS A 27 -5.50 -16.67 -2.21
C HIS A 27 -6.35 -15.60 -1.51
N VAL A 28 -7.13 -14.89 -2.32
CA VAL A 28 -8.21 -14.04 -1.82
C VAL A 28 -9.46 -14.89 -1.71
N GLU A 29 -10.16 -14.81 -0.59
CA GLU A 29 -11.40 -15.54 -0.35
C GLU A 29 -12.49 -14.58 0.12
N GLN A 30 -13.68 -14.70 -0.48
CA GLN A 30 -14.88 -14.00 -0.05
C GLN A 30 -16.00 -15.02 0.14
N LYS A 31 -16.57 -15.09 1.36
CA LYS A 31 -17.70 -15.95 1.68
C LYS A 31 -18.94 -15.13 1.97
N GLN A 32 -20.09 -15.58 1.44
CA GLN A 32 -21.39 -14.97 1.70
C GLN A 32 -22.52 -16.00 1.59
N ILE A 33 -23.67 -15.66 2.12
CA ILE A 33 -24.89 -16.45 1.96
C ILE A 33 -25.72 -15.87 0.82
N SER A 34 -26.18 -16.72 -0.09
CA SER A 34 -27.00 -16.30 -1.23
C SER A 34 -28.33 -15.73 -0.76
N ALA A 35 -28.73 -14.60 -1.33
CA ALA A 35 -30.05 -14.03 -1.20
C ALA A 35 -31.06 -14.57 -2.25
N GLY A 36 -30.66 -15.52 -3.10
CA GLY A 36 -31.49 -16.07 -4.16
C GLY A 36 -31.31 -15.39 -5.52
N ALA A 37 -30.09 -14.97 -5.86
CA ALA A 37 -29.75 -14.33 -7.14
C ALA A 37 -28.96 -15.25 -8.05
N LEU A 38 -28.94 -14.97 -9.36
CA LEU A 38 -28.15 -15.67 -10.38
C LEU A 38 -28.39 -17.19 -10.48
N GLY A 39 -29.61 -17.62 -10.17
CA GLY A 39 -29.99 -19.04 -10.17
C GLY A 39 -29.44 -19.84 -8.98
N ILE A 40 -28.83 -19.18 -7.99
CA ILE A 40 -28.36 -19.81 -6.76
C ILE A 40 -29.45 -19.69 -5.70
N PRO A 41 -29.91 -20.82 -5.08
CA PRO A 41 -30.94 -20.77 -4.06
C PRO A 41 -30.62 -19.88 -2.88
N ALA A 42 -31.63 -19.22 -2.29
CA ALA A 42 -31.44 -18.48 -1.06
C ALA A 42 -30.98 -19.43 0.06
N GLY A 43 -30.05 -18.97 0.89
CA GLY A 43 -29.42 -19.75 1.96
C GLY A 43 -28.23 -20.61 1.55
N ALA A 44 -27.94 -20.74 0.26
CA ALA A 44 -26.76 -21.45 -0.19
C ALA A 44 -25.48 -20.68 0.20
N SER A 45 -24.43 -21.39 0.60
CA SER A 45 -23.11 -20.82 0.80
C SER A 45 -22.46 -20.51 -0.54
N ILE A 46 -22.02 -19.26 -0.72
CA ILE A 46 -21.24 -18.83 -1.88
C ILE A 46 -19.82 -18.52 -1.41
N GLU A 47 -18.83 -19.05 -2.13
CA GLU A 47 -17.44 -18.73 -1.94
C GLU A 47 -16.82 -18.31 -3.27
N LEU A 48 -16.18 -17.17 -3.28
CA LEU A 48 -15.31 -16.72 -4.37
C LEU A 48 -13.87 -16.80 -3.88
N ASN A 49 -13.04 -17.52 -4.59
CA ASN A 49 -11.60 -17.57 -4.33
C ASN A 49 -10.82 -17.17 -5.57
N GLY A 50 -9.58 -16.77 -5.38
CA GLY A 50 -8.74 -16.39 -6.50
C GLY A 50 -7.30 -16.10 -6.13
N THR A 51 -6.43 -16.31 -7.09
CA THR A 51 -5.00 -15.97 -7.04
C THR A 51 -4.68 -14.98 -8.14
N GLY A 52 -3.61 -14.23 -7.99
CA GLY A 52 -3.18 -13.29 -9.00
C GLY A 52 -1.89 -12.58 -8.63
N THR A 53 -1.22 -12.04 -9.63
CA THR A 53 0.02 -11.29 -9.45
C THR A 53 -0.03 -10.04 -10.30
N GLY A 54 0.38 -8.92 -9.73
CA GLY A 54 0.54 -7.64 -10.39
C GLY A 54 1.89 -7.03 -10.07
N ALA A 55 2.28 -6.03 -10.83
CA ALA A 55 3.51 -5.31 -10.63
C ALA A 55 3.28 -3.80 -10.64
N GLY A 56 4.11 -3.09 -9.92
CA GLY A 56 4.16 -1.65 -9.87
C GLY A 56 5.60 -1.17 -9.76
N VAL A 57 5.75 0.14 -9.67
CA VAL A 57 7.04 0.79 -9.43
C VAL A 57 6.91 1.80 -8.31
N THR A 58 7.98 1.94 -7.52
CA THR A 58 8.12 3.01 -6.54
C THR A 58 9.32 3.85 -6.91
N ALA A 59 9.15 5.17 -6.93
CA ALA A 59 10.22 6.14 -7.08
C ALA A 59 10.29 7.04 -5.85
N SER A 60 11.48 7.43 -5.45
CA SER A 60 11.67 8.28 -4.28
C SER A 60 12.80 9.28 -4.46
N VAL A 61 12.66 10.42 -3.79
CA VAL A 61 13.68 11.45 -3.68
C VAL A 61 13.83 11.83 -2.22
N LEU A 62 15.06 11.95 -1.75
CA LEU A 62 15.39 12.51 -0.44
C LEU A 62 16.36 13.67 -0.66
N TYR A 63 15.97 14.85 -0.18
CA TYR A 63 16.76 16.07 -0.27
C TYR A 63 17.05 16.63 1.14
N ALA A 64 18.31 16.80 1.46
CA ALA A 64 18.79 17.31 2.74
C ALA A 64 19.61 18.60 2.52
N PRO A 65 18.93 19.76 2.34
CA PRO A 65 19.59 21.02 1.93
C PRO A 65 20.49 21.62 2.98
N LEU A 66 20.22 21.40 4.25
CA LEU A 66 20.89 22.04 5.36
C LEU A 66 21.53 21.00 6.27
N ARG A 67 22.79 21.30 6.67
CA ARG A 67 23.57 20.49 7.60
C ARG A 67 24.15 21.37 8.71
N ASN A 68 24.34 20.78 9.89
CA ASN A 68 25.05 21.43 10.98
C ASN A 68 26.60 21.32 10.76
N GLU A 69 27.37 21.92 11.67
CA GLU A 69 28.85 21.88 11.64
C GLU A 69 29.44 20.45 11.69
N ALA A 70 28.69 19.51 12.30
CA ALA A 70 29.06 18.09 12.33
C ALA A 70 28.67 17.32 11.03
N GLY A 71 28.20 18.02 10.00
CA GLY A 71 27.77 17.42 8.72
C GLY A 71 26.45 16.66 8.77
N LYS A 72 25.71 16.67 9.90
CA LYS A 72 24.41 16.00 10.01
C LYS A 72 23.29 16.85 9.38
N PRO A 73 22.37 16.28 8.59
CA PRO A 73 21.21 17.00 8.07
C PRO A 73 20.37 17.59 9.21
N VAL A 74 19.98 18.85 9.10
CA VAL A 74 19.06 19.54 10.04
C VAL A 74 17.69 19.79 9.42
N VAL A 75 17.58 19.66 8.09
CA VAL A 75 16.34 19.64 7.33
C VAL A 75 16.43 18.50 6.33
N SER A 76 15.37 17.73 6.19
CA SER A 76 15.21 16.72 5.16
C SER A 76 13.82 16.81 4.55
N ILE A 77 13.75 16.66 3.23
CA ILE A 77 12.51 16.65 2.46
C ILE A 77 12.47 15.34 1.68
N GLY A 78 11.44 14.55 1.88
CA GLY A 78 11.21 13.29 1.21
C GLY A 78 10.00 13.36 0.29
N LEU A 79 10.07 12.68 -0.85
CA LEU A 79 8.93 12.42 -1.72
C LEU A 79 9.01 10.98 -2.20
N VAL A 80 7.89 10.28 -2.09
CA VAL A 80 7.73 8.91 -2.58
C VAL A 80 6.51 8.85 -3.46
N TYR A 81 6.64 8.31 -4.65
CA TYR A 81 5.55 7.96 -5.54
C TYR A 81 5.51 6.46 -5.73
N ARG A 82 4.35 5.86 -5.51
CA ARG A 82 4.06 4.46 -5.85
C ARG A 82 3.01 4.43 -6.94
N SER A 83 3.31 3.74 -8.03
CA SER A 83 2.36 3.58 -9.13
C SER A 83 1.17 2.72 -8.72
N GLN A 84 0.05 2.86 -9.41
CA GLN A 84 -0.99 1.85 -9.38
C GLN A 84 -0.43 0.50 -9.85
N ALA A 85 -1.04 -0.59 -9.35
CA ALA A 85 -0.80 -1.94 -9.84
C ALA A 85 -2.14 -2.64 -10.07
N VAL A 86 -2.25 -3.37 -11.17
CA VAL A 86 -3.43 -4.18 -11.46
C VAL A 86 -3.09 -5.63 -11.18
N LEU A 87 -3.89 -6.27 -10.32
CA LEU A 87 -3.79 -7.69 -10.00
C LEU A 87 -4.98 -8.41 -10.65
N PRO A 88 -4.77 -9.08 -11.79
CA PRO A 88 -5.79 -9.92 -12.39
C PRO A 88 -5.98 -11.19 -11.55
N LEU A 89 -7.04 -11.21 -10.74
CA LEU A 89 -7.40 -12.35 -9.90
C LEU A 89 -8.19 -13.36 -10.72
N ARG A 90 -7.80 -14.62 -10.63
CA ARG A 90 -8.46 -15.75 -11.28
C ARG A 90 -8.66 -16.87 -10.27
N GLY A 91 -9.86 -17.47 -10.28
CA GLY A 91 -10.22 -18.51 -9.33
C GLY A 91 -11.56 -19.12 -9.65
N SER A 92 -12.34 -19.44 -8.63
CA SER A 92 -13.59 -20.20 -8.76
C SER A 92 -14.71 -19.59 -7.91
N LEU A 93 -15.93 -19.70 -8.42
CA LEU A 93 -17.16 -19.58 -7.67
C LEU A 93 -17.55 -20.98 -7.19
N LEU A 94 -17.65 -21.14 -5.87
CA LEU A 94 -18.16 -22.37 -5.24
C LEU A 94 -19.55 -22.09 -4.67
N VAL A 95 -20.44 -23.06 -4.82
CA VAL A 95 -21.79 -23.05 -4.21
C VAL A 95 -21.92 -24.30 -3.35
N ASN A 96 -22.13 -24.11 -2.05
CA ASN A 96 -22.15 -25.19 -1.06
C ASN A 96 -20.90 -26.10 -1.16
N GLY A 97 -19.71 -25.48 -1.41
CA GLY A 97 -18.43 -26.15 -1.54
C GLY A 97 -18.17 -26.80 -2.90
N ALA A 98 -19.14 -26.85 -3.83
CA ALA A 98 -18.95 -27.38 -5.16
C ALA A 98 -18.65 -26.24 -6.17
N LYS A 99 -17.68 -26.46 -7.06
CA LYS A 99 -17.33 -25.49 -8.11
C LYS A 99 -18.49 -25.31 -9.09
N ALA A 100 -19.02 -24.10 -9.18
CA ALA A 100 -20.11 -23.73 -10.08
C ALA A 100 -19.60 -23.06 -11.36
N ALA A 101 -18.53 -22.27 -11.29
CA ALA A 101 -17.95 -21.57 -12.43
C ALA A 101 -16.49 -21.17 -12.14
N ASP A 102 -15.72 -20.88 -13.19
CA ASP A 102 -14.50 -20.08 -13.06
C ASP A 102 -14.88 -18.62 -12.88
N ALA A 103 -14.11 -17.92 -12.05
CA ALA A 103 -14.32 -16.52 -11.71
C ALA A 103 -13.04 -15.70 -11.98
N SER A 104 -13.21 -14.46 -12.42
CA SER A 104 -12.10 -13.53 -12.59
C SER A 104 -12.53 -12.09 -12.26
N THR A 105 -11.61 -11.34 -11.68
CA THR A 105 -11.75 -9.90 -11.43
C THR A 105 -10.39 -9.22 -11.48
N ASP A 106 -10.37 -7.91 -11.66
CA ASP A 106 -9.16 -7.11 -11.62
C ASP A 106 -9.16 -6.26 -10.34
N LEU A 107 -8.25 -6.55 -9.40
CA LEU A 107 -8.02 -5.72 -8.23
C LEU A 107 -7.01 -4.63 -8.57
N VAL A 108 -7.42 -3.38 -8.51
CA VAL A 108 -6.54 -2.23 -8.75
C VAL A 108 -6.03 -1.68 -7.42
N LEU A 109 -4.73 -1.81 -7.15
CA LEU A 109 -4.08 -1.11 -6.05
C LEU A 109 -3.86 0.35 -6.47
N PRO A 110 -4.27 1.33 -5.65
CA PRO A 110 -4.19 2.73 -6.02
C PRO A 110 -2.76 3.24 -6.10
N GLN A 111 -2.55 4.27 -6.90
CA GLN A 111 -1.34 5.06 -6.81
C GLN A 111 -1.31 5.84 -5.50
N MET A 112 -0.10 6.07 -4.99
CA MET A 112 0.13 6.81 -3.74
C MET A 112 1.25 7.83 -3.94
N VAL A 113 1.09 8.99 -3.32
CA VAL A 113 2.13 10.02 -3.22
C VAL A 113 2.29 10.39 -1.76
N THR A 114 3.49 10.25 -1.23
CA THR A 114 3.81 10.65 0.15
C THR A 114 4.92 11.69 0.12
N GLY A 115 4.67 12.84 0.72
CA GLY A 115 5.66 13.89 0.93
C GLY A 115 5.90 14.08 2.42
N ALA A 116 7.17 14.30 2.81
CA ALA A 116 7.57 14.49 4.18
C ALA A 116 8.57 15.64 4.34
N ILE A 117 8.46 16.39 5.42
CA ILE A 117 9.47 17.36 5.84
C ILE A 117 9.84 17.08 7.29
N ALA A 118 11.12 16.79 7.52
CA ALA A 118 11.67 16.62 8.86
C ALA A 118 12.66 17.75 9.17
N VAL A 119 12.55 18.32 10.36
CA VAL A 119 13.41 19.37 10.87
C VAL A 119 13.99 18.92 12.22
N TRP A 120 15.28 19.18 12.44
CA TRP A 120 15.95 18.96 13.72
C TRP A 120 16.28 20.30 14.38
N PRO A 121 15.37 20.86 15.22
CA PRO A 121 15.67 22.08 15.99
C PRO A 121 16.90 21.92 16.89
N VAL A 122 17.14 20.69 17.36
CA VAL A 122 18.34 20.33 18.13
C VAL A 122 18.94 19.07 17.50
N ARG A 123 20.23 19.14 17.12
CA ARG A 123 20.97 17.98 16.62
C ARG A 123 22.43 18.08 17.02
N SER A 124 22.75 17.59 18.20
CA SER A 124 24.09 17.58 18.77
C SER A 124 24.62 16.15 18.97
N LEU A 125 25.79 16.03 19.58
CA LEU A 125 26.34 14.71 19.99
C LEU A 125 25.64 14.13 21.20
N GLU A 126 24.96 14.96 22.01
CA GLU A 126 24.32 14.52 23.26
C GLU A 126 22.82 14.31 23.13
N ARG A 127 22.18 15.03 22.22
CA ARG A 127 20.72 15.03 22.06
C ARG A 127 20.29 15.41 20.67
N GLU A 128 19.18 14.82 20.24
CA GLU A 128 18.51 15.17 19.00
C GLU A 128 17.00 15.35 19.25
N TRP A 129 16.44 16.40 18.67
CA TRP A 129 15.01 16.63 18.63
C TRP A 129 14.59 16.77 17.18
N LYS A 130 13.69 15.90 16.74
CA LYS A 130 13.12 15.88 15.39
C LYS A 130 11.64 16.25 15.45
N VAL A 131 11.19 17.05 14.51
CA VAL A 131 9.79 17.31 14.21
C VAL A 131 9.58 16.97 12.74
N GLU A 132 8.51 16.25 12.41
CA GLU A 132 8.21 15.78 11.08
C GLU A 132 6.75 15.97 10.74
N VAL A 133 6.46 16.40 9.51
CA VAL A 133 5.12 16.49 8.93
C VAL A 133 5.12 15.66 7.67
N ASP A 134 4.12 14.77 7.58
CA ASP A 134 3.89 13.92 6.43
C ASP A 134 2.53 14.23 5.81
N VAL A 135 2.48 14.19 4.50
CA VAL A 135 1.24 14.27 3.71
C VAL A 135 1.22 13.09 2.75
N GLU A 136 0.17 12.29 2.84
CA GLU A 136 -0.05 11.16 1.95
C GLU A 136 -1.34 11.36 1.15
N TYR A 137 -1.27 11.08 -0.13
CA TYR A 137 -2.42 11.01 -1.04
C TYR A 137 -2.56 9.61 -1.61
N VAL A 138 -3.76 9.04 -1.53
CA VAL A 138 -4.09 7.72 -2.06
C VAL A 138 -5.24 7.82 -3.05
N GLY A 139 -5.03 7.35 -4.28
CA GLY A 139 -5.93 7.46 -5.42
C GLY A 139 -7.00 6.35 -5.49
N TRP A 140 -7.79 6.14 -4.44
CA TRP A 140 -8.81 5.08 -4.37
C TRP A 140 -9.94 5.20 -5.39
N SER A 141 -10.21 6.39 -5.96
CA SER A 141 -11.24 6.59 -6.97
C SER A 141 -11.00 5.84 -8.29
N LEU A 142 -9.82 5.24 -8.47
CA LEU A 142 -9.51 4.35 -9.60
C LEU A 142 -10.26 3.02 -9.50
N ASN A 143 -10.59 2.57 -8.28
CA ASN A 143 -11.40 1.37 -8.04
C ASN A 143 -12.89 1.70 -8.11
N ARG A 144 -13.45 1.71 -9.30
CA ARG A 144 -14.86 2.01 -9.54
C ARG A 144 -15.76 0.79 -9.34
N ASN A 145 -15.25 -0.37 -9.65
CA ASN A 145 -15.95 -1.64 -9.52
C ASN A 145 -14.95 -2.80 -9.40
N LEU A 146 -15.34 -3.82 -8.67
CA LEU A 146 -14.66 -5.10 -8.55
C LEU A 146 -15.54 -6.22 -9.14
N ASP A 147 -16.12 -5.98 -10.31
CA ASP A 147 -17.04 -6.89 -10.95
C ASP A 147 -16.39 -8.25 -11.19
N VAL A 148 -17.06 -9.31 -10.73
CA VAL A 148 -16.61 -10.69 -10.93
C VAL A 148 -17.25 -11.25 -12.18
N ARG A 149 -16.43 -11.60 -13.16
CA ARG A 149 -16.84 -12.22 -14.42
C ARG A 149 -16.76 -13.73 -14.26
N LEU A 150 -17.84 -14.43 -14.63
CA LEU A 150 -17.92 -15.87 -14.56
C LEU A 150 -17.79 -16.50 -15.94
N SER A 151 -17.26 -17.74 -16.01
CA SER A 151 -17.04 -18.48 -17.25
C SER A 151 -18.33 -18.81 -18.02
N ASN A 152 -19.49 -18.75 -17.36
CA ASN A 152 -20.81 -18.91 -17.99
C ASN A 152 -21.37 -17.64 -18.63
N GLY A 153 -20.57 -16.54 -18.68
CA GLY A 153 -20.96 -15.26 -19.24
C GLY A 153 -21.69 -14.33 -18.25
N ALA A 154 -22.01 -14.78 -17.05
CA ALA A 154 -22.61 -13.92 -16.04
C ALA A 154 -21.57 -13.02 -15.38
N THR A 155 -22.01 -11.86 -14.90
CA THR A 155 -21.19 -10.92 -14.13
C THR A 155 -21.89 -10.64 -12.80
N ILE A 156 -21.13 -10.70 -11.73
CA ILE A 156 -21.57 -10.30 -10.40
C ILE A 156 -21.06 -8.86 -10.20
N PRO A 157 -21.96 -7.85 -10.28
CA PRO A 157 -21.54 -6.47 -10.13
C PRO A 157 -21.16 -6.17 -8.69
N GLN A 158 -20.02 -5.53 -8.49
CA GLN A 158 -19.54 -5.04 -7.19
C GLN A 158 -19.09 -3.57 -7.32
N PRO A 159 -20.05 -2.63 -7.45
CA PRO A 159 -19.71 -1.22 -7.59
C PRO A 159 -19.05 -0.70 -6.32
N GLN A 160 -17.91 -0.01 -6.50
CA GLN A 160 -17.17 0.62 -5.42
C GLN A 160 -17.33 2.15 -5.55
N GLN A 161 -17.70 2.78 -4.46
CA GLN A 161 -17.82 4.26 -4.40
C GLN A 161 -16.64 4.88 -3.64
N TRP A 162 -15.45 4.32 -3.84
CA TRP A 162 -14.27 4.77 -3.12
C TRP A 162 -13.82 6.15 -3.61
N LYS A 163 -13.38 6.96 -2.66
CA LYS A 163 -12.89 8.32 -2.91
C LYS A 163 -11.41 8.39 -2.59
N ASN A 164 -10.73 9.30 -3.26
CA ASN A 164 -9.35 9.62 -2.92
C ASN A 164 -9.25 10.11 -1.48
N VAL A 165 -8.16 9.76 -0.82
CA VAL A 165 -7.91 10.10 0.57
C VAL A 165 -6.61 10.90 0.64
N ALA A 166 -6.62 11.94 1.47
CA ALA A 166 -5.43 12.65 1.91
C ALA A 166 -5.29 12.49 3.42
N VAL A 167 -4.09 12.17 3.86
CA VAL A 167 -3.73 12.02 5.28
C VAL A 167 -2.62 13.01 5.60
N ILE A 168 -2.72 13.69 6.74
CA ILE A 168 -1.66 14.53 7.27
C ILE A 168 -1.28 13.96 8.64
N ALA A 169 0.01 13.71 8.84
CA ALA A 169 0.57 13.24 10.10
C ALA A 169 1.60 14.23 10.63
N LEU A 170 1.65 14.39 11.95
CA LEU A 170 2.65 15.17 12.66
C LEU A 170 3.33 14.26 13.68
N GLY A 171 4.66 14.21 13.64
CA GLY A 171 5.48 13.43 14.54
C GLY A 171 6.55 14.27 15.22
N THR A 172 6.90 13.88 16.43
CA THR A 172 8.07 14.43 17.13
C THR A 172 8.82 13.34 17.87
N GLU A 173 10.13 13.41 17.86
CA GLU A 173 11.02 12.46 18.51
C GLU A 173 12.14 13.20 19.23
N TYR A 174 12.36 12.88 20.50
CA TYR A 174 13.49 13.39 21.25
C TYR A 174 14.38 12.25 21.73
N LYS A 175 15.68 12.34 21.44
CA LYS A 175 16.70 11.34 21.81
C LYS A 175 17.76 11.95 22.71
N TRP A 176 18.06 11.26 23.80
CA TRP A 176 19.27 11.43 24.60
C TRP A 176 20.29 10.42 24.09
N LEU A 177 21.37 10.89 23.46
CA LEU A 177 22.37 10.01 22.84
C LEU A 177 23.46 9.56 23.83
N ASN A 178 23.62 10.31 24.93
CA ASN A 178 24.54 9.96 26.01
C ASN A 178 23.89 10.25 27.38
N PRO A 179 22.90 9.48 27.82
CA PRO A 179 22.21 9.72 29.07
C PRO A 179 23.12 9.33 30.24
N ARG A 180 23.53 10.31 31.05
CA ARG A 180 24.39 10.13 32.26
C ARG A 180 23.79 9.22 33.34
N TRP A 181 22.50 8.87 33.23
CA TRP A 181 21.77 8.01 34.17
C TRP A 181 21.74 6.53 33.74
N LEU A 182 22.24 6.21 32.56
CA LEU A 182 22.49 4.82 32.17
C LEU A 182 23.93 4.45 32.53
N PRO A 183 24.17 3.39 33.34
CA PRO A 183 25.51 2.87 33.55
C PRO A 183 26.08 2.35 32.25
N ASN A 184 27.39 2.61 32.02
CA ASN A 184 28.15 2.07 30.90
C ASN A 184 28.26 0.56 30.99
#